data_7d705a2b795dfa999adcbfd71c757332
#
_entry.id   7d705a2b795dfa999adcbfd71c757332
#
_cell.length_a   1.000
_cell.length_b   1.000
_cell.length_c   1.000
_cell.angle_alpha   90.00
_cell.angle_beta   90.00
_cell.angle_gamma   90.00
#
_symmetry.space_group_name_H-M   'P 1'
#
loop_
_entity.id
_entity.type
_entity.pdbx_description
1 polymer ?
#
loop_
_entity_poly.entity_id
_entity_poly.type
_entity_poly.pdbx_seq_one_letter_code
_entity_poly.pdbx_strand_id
1 'polypeptide(L)'
;MAKKKEITNQDILSFYIDYFLENNKAPHSVYKFAKQYNFEEALFYANFSSFEQIEKTFFTSLFQQTIALLEKSEDFESYDARTKLLSFYFTYFEMLTANRSFTVALLKEDKNKLKSLSKLTELRKHFKQFFDTLEIEKIDLKQDKLVEIQEKTMSEMAWFQFLFTLKFWIEDTSLSFEKTDIFIEKSVNTSFDLMDIAPLKSLIDFGKFMWQEKASFKM
;
A
#
# COMPACT_ATOMS: atom_id res chain seq x y z
N MET A 1 12.15 15.19 -40.27
CA MET A 1 12.78 14.37 -39.22
C MET A 1 11.77 14.15 -38.12
N ALA A 2 11.34 12.93 -37.88
CA ALA A 2 10.43 12.62 -36.76
C ALA A 2 11.15 12.93 -35.43
N LYS A 3 10.54 13.76 -34.57
CA LYS A 3 11.03 14.10 -33.23
C LYS A 3 11.12 12.79 -32.47
N LYS A 4 12.31 12.34 -32.06
CA LYS A 4 12.50 11.15 -31.24
C LYS A 4 11.70 11.40 -29.95
N LYS A 5 10.69 10.57 -29.65
CA LYS A 5 9.89 10.71 -28.42
C LYS A 5 10.84 10.65 -27.24
N GLU A 6 10.82 11.63 -26.38
CA GLU A 6 11.63 11.66 -25.17
C GLU A 6 11.15 10.52 -24.23
N ILE A 7 12.07 9.66 -23.83
CA ILE A 7 11.77 8.53 -22.96
C ILE A 7 11.59 9.08 -21.53
N THR A 8 10.45 8.79 -20.93
CA THR A 8 10.07 9.22 -19.60
C THR A 8 10.43 8.15 -18.56
N ASN A 9 10.33 8.50 -17.26
CA ASN A 9 10.45 7.54 -16.17
C ASN A 9 9.38 6.42 -16.26
N GLN A 10 8.19 6.76 -16.78
CA GLN A 10 7.08 5.82 -16.98
C GLN A 10 7.41 4.83 -18.11
N ASP A 11 8.05 5.29 -19.19
CA ASP A 11 8.51 4.41 -20.26
C ASP A 11 9.58 3.43 -19.73
N ILE A 12 10.53 3.90 -18.89
CA ILE A 12 11.56 3.03 -18.27
C ILE A 12 10.92 1.99 -17.33
N LEU A 13 9.91 2.37 -16.55
CA LEU A 13 9.14 1.45 -15.71
C LEU A 13 8.44 0.38 -16.57
N SER A 14 7.78 0.79 -17.66
CA SER A 14 7.12 -0.15 -18.59
C SER A 14 8.13 -1.12 -19.22
N PHE A 15 9.28 -0.64 -19.66
CA PHE A 15 10.35 -1.48 -20.20
C PHE A 15 10.85 -2.49 -19.16
N TYR A 16 10.93 -2.08 -17.89
CA TYR A 16 11.33 -3.00 -16.82
C TYR A 16 10.29 -4.09 -16.58
N ILE A 17 9.00 -3.74 -16.57
CA ILE A 17 7.90 -4.69 -16.45
C ILE A 17 7.94 -5.71 -17.58
N ASP A 18 8.05 -5.26 -18.84
CA ASP A 18 8.14 -6.12 -20.02
C ASP A 18 9.34 -7.06 -19.92
N TYR A 19 10.53 -6.50 -19.63
CA TYR A 19 11.74 -7.31 -19.46
C TYR A 19 11.57 -8.39 -18.38
N PHE A 20 11.04 -8.00 -17.23
CA PHE A 20 10.86 -8.91 -16.10
C PHE A 20 9.88 -10.05 -16.42
N LEU A 21 8.78 -9.74 -17.09
CA LEU A 21 7.78 -10.73 -17.50
C LEU A 21 8.32 -11.71 -18.56
N GLU A 22 9.12 -11.22 -19.50
CA GLU A 22 9.75 -12.06 -20.52
C GLU A 22 10.84 -12.99 -19.95
N ASN A 23 11.62 -12.51 -18.98
CA ASN A 23 12.81 -13.19 -18.50
C ASN A 23 12.64 -13.83 -17.10
N ASN A 24 11.52 -13.56 -16.39
CA ASN A 24 11.25 -13.96 -15.00
C ASN A 24 12.36 -13.56 -14.01
N LYS A 25 13.06 -12.48 -14.28
CA LYS A 25 14.13 -11.91 -13.45
C LYS A 25 14.45 -10.47 -13.85
N ALA A 26 15.03 -9.73 -12.91
CA ALA A 26 15.55 -8.39 -13.17
C ALA A 26 16.68 -8.41 -14.23
N PRO A 27 16.90 -7.30 -14.95
CA PRO A 27 18.01 -7.18 -15.89
C PRO A 27 19.37 -7.34 -15.21
N HIS A 28 20.31 -7.96 -15.88
CA HIS A 28 21.64 -8.24 -15.34
C HIS A 28 22.44 -6.96 -15.01
N SER A 29 22.26 -5.90 -15.79
CA SER A 29 22.88 -4.59 -15.56
C SER A 29 22.09 -3.49 -16.25
N VAL A 30 22.18 -2.28 -15.69
CA VAL A 30 21.54 -1.07 -16.25
C VAL A 30 22.03 -0.82 -17.67
N TYR A 31 23.34 -0.99 -17.93
CA TYR A 31 23.92 -0.83 -19.28
C TYR A 31 23.23 -1.73 -20.32
N LYS A 32 23.07 -3.04 -20.03
CA LYS A 32 22.43 -3.97 -20.98
C LYS A 32 20.96 -3.64 -21.18
N PHE A 33 20.27 -3.26 -20.10
CA PHE A 33 18.87 -2.86 -20.13
C PHE A 33 18.66 -1.59 -20.97
N ALA A 34 19.43 -0.54 -20.71
CA ALA A 34 19.38 0.71 -21.47
C ALA A 34 19.66 0.49 -22.98
N LYS A 35 20.67 -0.34 -23.28
CA LYS A 35 21.00 -0.70 -24.66
C LYS A 35 19.88 -1.47 -25.36
N GLN A 36 19.22 -2.40 -24.66
CA GLN A 36 18.10 -3.18 -25.20
C GLN A 36 16.91 -2.30 -25.59
N TYR A 37 16.59 -1.30 -24.75
CA TYR A 37 15.45 -0.40 -24.94
C TYR A 37 15.84 0.94 -25.58
N ASN A 38 17.08 1.04 -26.09
CA ASN A 38 17.59 2.16 -26.88
C ASN A 38 17.49 3.52 -26.17
N PHE A 39 17.93 3.56 -24.90
CA PHE A 39 18.11 4.79 -24.14
C PHE A 39 19.49 4.84 -23.47
N GLU A 40 19.90 6.02 -23.02
CA GLU A 40 21.19 6.23 -22.39
C GLU A 40 21.15 5.77 -20.92
N GLU A 41 22.20 5.09 -20.46
CA GLU A 41 22.34 4.65 -19.07
C GLU A 41 22.21 5.82 -18.06
N ALA A 42 22.70 7.01 -18.44
CA ALA A 42 22.55 8.22 -17.65
C ALA A 42 21.08 8.60 -17.39
N LEU A 43 20.18 8.32 -18.34
CA LEU A 43 18.75 8.57 -18.17
C LEU A 43 18.13 7.64 -17.11
N PHE A 44 18.61 6.39 -17.03
CA PHE A 44 18.19 5.49 -15.96
C PHE A 44 18.53 6.10 -14.60
N TYR A 45 19.79 6.47 -14.39
CA TYR A 45 20.26 7.01 -13.10
C TYR A 45 19.74 8.41 -12.77
N ALA A 46 19.25 9.14 -13.76
CA ALA A 46 18.52 10.39 -13.52
C ALA A 46 17.14 10.15 -12.90
N ASN A 47 16.54 8.97 -13.08
CA ASN A 47 15.20 8.63 -12.59
C ASN A 47 15.19 7.59 -11.46
N PHE A 48 16.13 6.64 -11.49
CA PHE A 48 16.17 5.50 -10.58
C PHE A 48 17.58 5.18 -10.14
N SER A 49 17.79 4.92 -8.87
CA SER A 49 19.11 4.52 -8.33
C SER A 49 19.44 3.04 -8.59
N SER A 50 18.44 2.19 -8.78
CA SER A 50 18.58 0.74 -8.96
C SER A 50 17.28 0.12 -9.48
N PHE A 51 17.33 -1.16 -9.88
CA PHE A 51 16.12 -1.92 -10.23
C PHE A 51 15.19 -2.12 -9.04
N GLU A 52 15.72 -2.29 -7.82
CA GLU A 52 14.89 -2.34 -6.61
C GLU A 52 14.12 -1.04 -6.37
N GLN A 53 14.69 0.10 -6.77
CA GLN A 53 13.95 1.36 -6.74
C GLN A 53 12.78 1.35 -7.72
N ILE A 54 12.96 0.83 -8.94
CA ILE A 54 11.85 0.68 -9.90
C ILE A 54 10.74 -0.19 -9.33
N GLU A 55 11.09 -1.32 -8.70
CA GLU A 55 10.13 -2.23 -8.08
C GLU A 55 9.29 -1.54 -6.99
N LYS A 56 9.93 -0.72 -6.15
CA LYS A 56 9.23 0.10 -5.16
C LYS A 56 8.37 1.18 -5.81
N THR A 57 8.90 1.82 -6.84
CA THR A 57 8.19 2.86 -7.60
C THR A 57 6.94 2.32 -8.29
N PHE A 58 6.96 1.08 -8.76
CA PHE A 58 5.77 0.43 -9.33
C PHE A 58 4.58 0.48 -8.35
N PHE A 59 4.75 0.01 -7.14
CA PHE A 59 3.66 0.01 -6.13
C PHE A 59 3.23 1.42 -5.74
N THR A 60 4.16 2.35 -5.61
CA THR A 60 3.82 3.74 -5.28
C THR A 60 3.18 4.49 -6.43
N SER A 61 3.52 4.18 -7.67
CA SER A 61 2.88 4.77 -8.85
C SER A 61 1.42 4.32 -8.97
N LEU A 62 1.11 3.05 -8.70
CA LEU A 62 -0.26 2.56 -8.63
C LEU A 62 -1.04 3.24 -7.50
N PHE A 63 -0.40 3.45 -6.34
CA PHE A 63 -1.02 4.18 -5.23
C PHE A 63 -1.36 5.61 -5.64
N GLN A 64 -0.42 6.34 -6.24
CA GLN A 64 -0.64 7.72 -6.68
C GLN A 64 -1.74 7.80 -7.73
N GLN A 65 -1.79 6.86 -8.69
CA GLN A 65 -2.85 6.78 -9.68
C GLN A 65 -4.21 6.50 -9.03
N THR A 66 -4.26 5.62 -8.02
CA THR A 66 -5.46 5.33 -7.24
C THR A 66 -6.00 6.61 -6.59
N ILE A 67 -5.16 7.31 -5.84
CA ILE A 67 -5.57 8.57 -5.18
C ILE A 67 -6.05 9.59 -6.22
N ALA A 68 -5.29 9.79 -7.30
CA ALA A 68 -5.67 10.72 -8.35
C ALA A 68 -6.99 10.36 -9.08
N LEU A 69 -7.38 9.07 -9.11
CA LEU A 69 -8.68 8.63 -9.63
C LEU A 69 -9.81 8.91 -8.64
N LEU A 70 -9.58 8.64 -7.36
CA LEU A 70 -10.56 8.87 -6.30
C LEU A 70 -10.86 10.37 -6.15
N GLU A 71 -9.83 11.21 -6.17
CA GLU A 71 -9.97 12.69 -6.07
C GLU A 71 -10.70 13.32 -7.26
N LYS A 72 -10.81 12.63 -8.41
CA LYS A 72 -11.63 13.09 -9.53
C LYS A 72 -13.13 12.91 -9.32
N SER A 73 -13.53 12.07 -8.38
CA SER A 73 -14.94 11.91 -8.01
C SER A 73 -15.35 13.07 -7.11
N GLU A 74 -16.34 13.86 -7.54
CA GLU A 74 -16.87 14.98 -6.77
C GLU A 74 -17.37 14.58 -5.38
N ASP A 75 -17.83 13.33 -5.24
CA ASP A 75 -18.39 12.82 -3.99
C ASP A 75 -17.33 12.29 -3.03
N PHE A 76 -16.09 12.01 -3.48
CA PHE A 76 -15.06 11.33 -2.66
C PHE A 76 -14.75 12.10 -1.36
N GLU A 77 -14.66 13.42 -1.42
CA GLU A 77 -14.41 14.24 -0.24
C GLU A 77 -15.53 14.14 0.81
N SER A 78 -16.76 13.92 0.36
CA SER A 78 -17.95 13.80 1.23
C SER A 78 -18.12 12.42 1.87
N TYR A 79 -17.38 11.42 1.42
CA TYR A 79 -17.46 10.07 1.97
C TYR A 79 -16.94 10.01 3.40
N ASP A 80 -17.55 9.16 4.21
CA ASP A 80 -17.01 8.81 5.53
C ASP A 80 -15.69 8.01 5.42
N ALA A 81 -14.96 7.89 6.50
CA ALA A 81 -13.68 7.21 6.56
C ALA A 81 -13.76 5.76 6.05
N ARG A 82 -14.84 5.04 6.38
CA ARG A 82 -15.09 3.65 5.95
C ARG A 82 -15.23 3.56 4.44
N THR A 83 -16.06 4.41 3.86
CA THR A 83 -16.30 4.45 2.41
C THR A 83 -15.06 4.90 1.65
N LYS A 84 -14.31 5.89 2.16
CA LYS A 84 -13.01 6.30 1.59
C LYS A 84 -12.01 5.14 1.54
N LEU A 85 -11.91 4.39 2.64
CA LEU A 85 -10.99 3.25 2.71
C LEU A 85 -11.43 2.10 1.79
N LEU A 86 -12.73 1.77 1.73
CA LEU A 86 -13.26 0.78 0.79
C LEU A 86 -12.99 1.18 -0.67
N SER A 87 -13.26 2.43 -1.04
CA SER A 87 -13.00 2.96 -2.38
C SER A 87 -11.52 2.86 -2.75
N PHE A 88 -10.62 3.16 -1.80
CA PHE A 88 -9.19 2.97 -1.99
C PHE A 88 -8.85 1.51 -2.27
N TYR A 89 -9.33 0.57 -1.44
CA TYR A 89 -9.03 -0.84 -1.61
C TYR A 89 -9.51 -1.36 -2.97
N PHE A 90 -10.77 -1.13 -3.33
CA PHE A 90 -11.30 -1.60 -4.61
C PHE A 90 -10.50 -1.04 -5.80
N THR A 91 -10.26 0.27 -5.83
CA THR A 91 -9.53 0.90 -6.93
C THR A 91 -8.07 0.42 -7.00
N TYR A 92 -7.39 0.31 -5.86
CA TYR A 92 -5.99 -0.13 -5.83
C TYR A 92 -5.84 -1.60 -6.23
N PHE A 93 -6.73 -2.48 -5.76
CA PHE A 93 -6.69 -3.90 -6.11
C PHE A 93 -7.15 -4.16 -7.56
N GLU A 94 -7.99 -3.33 -8.11
CA GLU A 94 -8.29 -3.35 -9.56
C GLU A 94 -7.04 -3.00 -10.38
N MET A 95 -6.29 -1.97 -9.99
CA MET A 95 -5.01 -1.64 -10.64
C MET A 95 -3.96 -2.74 -10.48
N LEU A 96 -3.89 -3.39 -9.32
CA LEU A 96 -3.04 -4.56 -9.14
C LEU A 96 -3.47 -5.71 -10.05
N THR A 97 -4.77 -5.90 -10.24
CA THR A 97 -5.34 -6.94 -11.12
C THR A 97 -4.99 -6.68 -12.58
N ALA A 98 -5.05 -5.43 -13.03
CA ALA A 98 -4.60 -5.05 -14.37
C ALA A 98 -3.09 -5.32 -14.60
N ASN A 99 -2.30 -5.40 -13.53
CA ASN A 99 -0.86 -5.67 -13.54
C ASN A 99 -0.50 -6.99 -12.83
N ARG A 100 -1.45 -7.95 -12.77
CA ARG A 100 -1.33 -9.13 -11.90
C ARG A 100 -0.10 -9.97 -12.18
N SER A 101 0.20 -10.26 -13.44
CA SER A 101 1.32 -11.12 -13.81
C SER A 101 2.63 -10.60 -13.23
N PHE A 102 2.90 -9.30 -13.41
CA PHE A 102 4.10 -8.67 -12.87
C PHE A 102 4.08 -8.61 -11.34
N THR A 103 2.97 -8.17 -10.74
CA THR A 103 2.84 -8.06 -9.27
C THR A 103 3.10 -9.40 -8.58
N VAL A 104 2.46 -10.47 -9.07
CA VAL A 104 2.61 -11.81 -8.48
C VAL A 104 4.02 -12.36 -8.70
N ALA A 105 4.58 -12.21 -9.90
CA ALA A 105 5.94 -12.65 -10.20
C ALA A 105 6.96 -11.93 -9.30
N LEU A 106 6.83 -10.62 -9.18
CA LEU A 106 7.72 -9.76 -8.38
C LEU A 106 7.68 -10.10 -6.88
N LEU A 107 6.50 -10.35 -6.32
CA LEU A 107 6.34 -10.68 -4.90
C LEU A 107 6.69 -12.14 -4.57
N LYS A 108 6.65 -13.04 -5.57
CA LYS A 108 7.02 -14.46 -5.42
C LYS A 108 8.46 -14.78 -5.81
N GLU A 109 9.17 -13.84 -6.47
CA GLU A 109 10.56 -14.02 -6.91
C GLU A 109 11.48 -14.42 -5.76
N ASP A 110 11.33 -13.75 -4.63
CA ASP A 110 12.16 -13.96 -3.46
C ASP A 110 11.57 -15.07 -2.55
N LYS A 111 12.36 -16.12 -2.30
CA LYS A 111 12.03 -17.12 -1.27
C LYS A 111 12.01 -16.50 0.14
N ASN A 112 12.70 -15.38 0.34
CA ASN A 112 12.72 -14.63 1.59
C ASN A 112 11.57 -13.63 1.62
N LYS A 113 10.54 -13.92 2.43
CA LYS A 113 9.37 -13.04 2.61
C LYS A 113 9.72 -11.61 3.06
N LEU A 114 10.80 -11.43 3.83
CA LEU A 114 11.24 -10.10 4.27
C LEU A 114 11.73 -9.27 3.08
N LYS A 115 12.40 -9.90 2.11
CA LYS A 115 12.85 -9.21 0.90
C LYS A 115 11.68 -8.85 -0.01
N SER A 116 10.68 -9.72 -0.14
CA SER A 116 9.43 -9.38 -0.84
C SER A 116 8.71 -8.18 -0.19
N LEU A 117 8.63 -8.17 1.15
CA LEU A 117 8.02 -7.06 1.89
C LEU A 117 8.82 -5.74 1.78
N SER A 118 10.15 -5.81 1.60
CA SER A 118 10.96 -4.61 1.41
C SER A 118 10.60 -3.83 0.14
N LYS A 119 10.03 -4.50 -0.87
CA LYS A 119 9.52 -3.88 -2.10
C LYS A 119 8.29 -2.99 -1.83
N LEU A 120 7.58 -3.20 -0.73
CA LEU A 120 6.39 -2.46 -0.32
C LEU A 120 6.68 -1.31 0.68
N THR A 121 7.95 -1.04 0.99
CA THR A 121 8.32 -0.07 2.05
C THR A 121 7.83 1.35 1.74
N GLU A 122 7.95 1.81 0.50
CA GLU A 122 7.49 3.14 0.10
C GLU A 122 5.96 3.19 0.02
N LEU A 123 5.32 2.15 -0.51
CA LEU A 123 3.86 2.01 -0.48
C LEU A 123 3.33 2.08 0.96
N ARG A 124 3.99 1.40 1.93
CA ARG A 124 3.59 1.46 3.34
C ARG A 124 3.54 2.88 3.87
N LYS A 125 4.53 3.70 3.56
CA LYS A 125 4.57 5.10 4.00
C LYS A 125 3.37 5.88 3.44
N HIS A 126 3.14 5.78 2.14
CA HIS A 126 2.03 6.47 1.48
C HIS A 126 0.66 5.98 1.97
N PHE A 127 0.49 4.65 2.11
CA PHE A 127 -0.74 4.09 2.64
C PHE A 127 -1.03 4.57 4.06
N LYS A 128 -0.03 4.58 4.94
CA LYS A 128 -0.21 5.08 6.31
C LYS A 128 -0.53 6.57 6.34
N GLN A 129 0.14 7.38 5.52
CA GLN A 129 -0.18 8.79 5.39
C GLN A 129 -1.62 9.00 4.93
N PHE A 130 -2.07 8.26 3.92
CA PHE A 130 -3.47 8.29 3.48
C PHE A 130 -4.43 7.86 4.60
N PHE A 131 -4.15 6.76 5.29
CA PHE A 131 -4.97 6.28 6.40
C PHE A 131 -5.07 7.31 7.52
N ASP A 132 -3.99 8.01 7.83
CA ASP A 132 -3.94 9.04 8.86
C ASP A 132 -4.76 10.30 8.48
N THR A 133 -5.08 10.50 7.19
CA THR A 133 -6.01 11.57 6.73
C THR A 133 -7.48 11.20 6.88
N LEU A 134 -7.79 9.92 7.13
CA LEU A 134 -9.17 9.50 7.32
C LEU A 134 -9.67 9.96 8.69
N GLU A 135 -10.82 10.63 8.70
CA GLU A 135 -11.47 11.11 9.93
C GLU A 135 -12.13 9.93 10.67
N ILE A 136 -11.31 9.05 11.23
CA ILE A 136 -11.80 7.92 12.03
C ILE A 136 -12.05 8.41 13.45
N GLU A 137 -13.24 8.11 13.98
CA GLU A 137 -13.56 8.42 15.38
C GLU A 137 -12.54 7.78 16.32
N LYS A 138 -11.84 8.60 17.08
CA LYS A 138 -10.82 8.16 18.04
C LYS A 138 -11.41 8.20 19.44
N ILE A 139 -10.97 7.28 20.26
CA ILE A 139 -11.32 7.30 21.68
C ILE A 139 -10.60 8.50 22.31
N ASP A 140 -11.36 9.35 23.01
CA ASP A 140 -10.79 10.52 23.72
C ASP A 140 -9.83 10.06 24.83
N LEU A 141 -8.54 10.16 24.53
CA LEU A 141 -7.45 9.81 25.41
C LEU A 141 -6.88 11.12 25.97
N LYS A 142 -7.32 11.54 27.14
CA LYS A 142 -6.95 12.81 27.81
C LYS A 142 -5.42 13.11 27.90
N GLN A 143 -4.55 12.29 27.32
CA GLN A 143 -3.09 12.44 27.33
C GLN A 143 -2.54 12.33 25.91
N ASP A 144 -1.82 13.34 25.45
CA ASP A 144 -1.26 13.45 24.09
C ASP A 144 -0.43 12.21 23.67
N LYS A 145 0.39 11.66 24.60
CA LYS A 145 1.17 10.44 24.34
C LYS A 145 0.32 9.21 24.06
N LEU A 146 -0.85 9.10 24.68
CA LEU A 146 -1.76 7.97 24.46
C LEU A 146 -2.49 8.12 23.12
N VAL A 147 -2.81 9.35 22.73
CA VAL A 147 -3.38 9.66 21.39
C VAL A 147 -2.38 9.25 20.32
N GLU A 148 -1.11 9.66 20.43
CA GLU A 148 -0.05 9.30 19.47
C GLU A 148 0.14 7.78 19.37
N ILE A 149 0.13 7.06 20.48
CA ILE A 149 0.23 5.58 20.49
C ILE A 149 -1.00 4.96 19.81
N GLN A 150 -2.21 5.46 20.06
CA GLN A 150 -3.43 4.99 19.41
C GLN A 150 -3.34 5.15 17.90
N GLU A 151 -3.03 6.35 17.42
CA GLU A 151 -2.92 6.66 16.00
C GLU A 151 -1.90 5.74 15.31
N LYS A 152 -0.72 5.62 15.90
CA LYS A 152 0.34 4.77 15.38
C LYS A 152 -0.07 3.29 15.34
N THR A 153 -0.79 2.82 16.34
CA THR A 153 -1.29 1.44 16.42
C THR A 153 -2.36 1.20 15.36
N MET A 154 -3.32 2.11 15.19
CA MET A 154 -4.38 2.00 14.17
C MET A 154 -3.80 1.96 12.77
N SER A 155 -2.89 2.85 12.45
CA SER A 155 -2.20 2.93 11.17
C SER A 155 -1.36 1.66 10.87
N GLU A 156 -0.71 1.05 11.89
CA GLU A 156 -0.02 -0.24 11.74
C GLU A 156 -1.02 -1.39 11.51
N MET A 157 -2.13 -1.43 12.23
CA MET A 157 -3.16 -2.46 12.05
C MET A 157 -3.79 -2.37 10.65
N ALA A 158 -4.06 -1.17 10.16
CA ALA A 158 -4.55 -0.95 8.80
C ALA A 158 -3.52 -1.45 7.75
N TRP A 159 -2.23 -1.22 7.98
CA TRP A 159 -1.19 -1.78 7.12
C TRP A 159 -1.16 -3.31 7.15
N PHE A 160 -1.30 -3.93 8.32
CA PHE A 160 -1.40 -5.39 8.41
C PHE A 160 -2.63 -5.92 7.67
N GLN A 161 -3.79 -5.26 7.80
CA GLN A 161 -4.98 -5.60 7.04
C GLN A 161 -4.72 -5.53 5.53
N PHE A 162 -4.04 -4.48 5.06
CA PHE A 162 -3.63 -4.35 3.66
C PHE A 162 -2.77 -5.54 3.21
N LEU A 163 -1.77 -5.94 3.99
CA LEU A 163 -0.92 -7.09 3.68
C LEU A 163 -1.70 -8.41 3.65
N PHE A 164 -2.66 -8.60 4.55
CA PHE A 164 -3.55 -9.77 4.51
C PHE A 164 -4.43 -9.78 3.28
N THR A 165 -4.97 -8.65 2.88
CA THR A 165 -5.75 -8.51 1.65
C THR A 165 -4.89 -8.80 0.42
N LEU A 166 -3.66 -8.25 0.38
CA LEU A 166 -2.71 -8.51 -0.70
C LEU A 166 -2.36 -10.00 -0.80
N LYS A 167 -2.12 -10.67 0.33
CA LYS A 167 -1.89 -12.10 0.36
C LYS A 167 -3.09 -12.87 -0.15
N PHE A 168 -4.30 -12.53 0.31
CA PHE A 168 -5.54 -13.17 -0.12
C PHE A 168 -5.71 -13.03 -1.63
N TRP A 169 -5.55 -11.81 -2.17
CA TRP A 169 -5.63 -11.53 -3.60
C TRP A 169 -4.61 -12.32 -4.42
N ILE A 170 -3.35 -12.47 -3.94
CA ILE A 170 -2.33 -13.28 -4.63
C ILE A 170 -2.77 -14.76 -4.76
N GLU A 171 -3.47 -15.28 -3.76
CA GLU A 171 -3.91 -16.67 -3.66
C GLU A 171 -5.31 -16.88 -4.28
N ASP A 172 -6.04 -15.81 -4.58
CA ASP A 172 -7.40 -15.87 -5.13
C ASP A 172 -7.39 -16.38 -6.58
N THR A 173 -8.17 -17.43 -6.80
CA THR A 173 -8.39 -18.07 -8.11
C THR A 173 -9.85 -17.96 -8.60
N SER A 174 -10.67 -17.17 -7.91
CA SER A 174 -12.06 -16.94 -8.34
C SER A 174 -12.13 -16.10 -9.60
N LEU A 175 -13.25 -16.23 -10.30
CA LEU A 175 -13.48 -15.44 -11.51
C LEU A 175 -13.52 -13.95 -11.14
N SER A 176 -12.84 -13.14 -11.92
CA SER A 176 -12.72 -11.68 -11.69
C SER A 176 -12.27 -11.28 -10.28
N PHE A 177 -11.72 -12.21 -9.50
CA PHE A 177 -11.28 -12.00 -8.11
C PHE A 177 -12.40 -11.58 -7.14
N GLU A 178 -13.65 -12.01 -7.41
CA GLU A 178 -14.83 -11.66 -6.62
C GLU A 178 -14.69 -12.02 -5.13
N LYS A 179 -13.92 -13.07 -4.78
CA LYS A 179 -13.65 -13.41 -3.37
C LYS A 179 -12.76 -12.38 -2.70
N THR A 180 -11.86 -11.75 -3.42
CA THR A 180 -11.05 -10.64 -2.92
C THR A 180 -11.93 -9.43 -2.62
N ASP A 181 -12.89 -9.10 -3.48
CA ASP A 181 -13.84 -8.01 -3.25
C ASP A 181 -14.68 -8.25 -2.00
N ILE A 182 -15.19 -9.47 -1.84
CA ILE A 182 -15.93 -9.88 -0.63
C ILE A 182 -15.02 -9.80 0.61
N PHE A 183 -13.75 -10.19 0.49
CA PHE A 183 -12.78 -10.10 1.58
C PHE A 183 -12.51 -8.65 1.97
N ILE A 184 -12.30 -7.76 1.00
CA ILE A 184 -12.11 -6.31 1.22
C ILE A 184 -13.32 -5.75 1.98
N GLU A 185 -14.52 -5.94 1.46
CA GLU A 185 -15.75 -5.45 2.06
C GLU A 185 -15.89 -5.92 3.51
N LYS A 186 -15.82 -7.23 3.74
CA LYS A 186 -15.98 -7.82 5.07
C LYS A 186 -14.90 -7.40 6.04
N SER A 187 -13.63 -7.40 5.62
CA SER A 187 -12.51 -7.08 6.52
C SER A 187 -12.50 -5.61 6.91
N VAL A 188 -12.77 -4.70 5.99
CA VAL A 188 -12.85 -3.26 6.29
C VAL A 188 -14.05 -2.99 7.19
N ASN A 189 -15.25 -3.49 6.85
CA ASN A 189 -16.44 -3.30 7.69
C ASN A 189 -16.22 -3.85 9.10
N THR A 190 -15.67 -5.06 9.23
CA THR A 190 -15.37 -5.66 10.53
C THR A 190 -14.38 -4.81 11.34
N SER A 191 -13.37 -4.23 10.70
CA SER A 191 -12.39 -3.37 11.38
C SER A 191 -13.06 -2.13 11.97
N PHE A 192 -13.92 -1.44 11.21
CA PHE A 192 -14.67 -0.29 11.70
C PHE A 192 -15.68 -0.68 12.79
N ASP A 193 -16.43 -1.76 12.59
CA ASP A 193 -17.40 -2.23 13.57
C ASP A 193 -16.73 -2.61 14.90
N LEU A 194 -15.53 -3.20 14.87
CA LEU A 194 -14.74 -3.49 16.08
C LEU A 194 -14.30 -2.22 16.82
N MET A 195 -14.02 -1.14 16.10
CA MET A 195 -13.67 0.15 16.74
C MET A 195 -14.88 0.76 17.48
N ASP A 196 -16.10 0.49 17.01
CA ASP A 196 -17.33 1.04 17.59
C ASP A 196 -17.90 0.22 18.75
N ILE A 197 -17.37 -0.98 19.02
CA ILE A 197 -17.91 -1.85 20.05
C ILE A 197 -17.59 -1.31 21.45
N ALA A 198 -18.61 -1.04 22.26
CA ALA A 198 -18.51 -0.59 23.64
C ALA A 198 -17.58 -1.44 24.54
N PRO A 199 -17.51 -2.79 24.43
CA PRO A 199 -16.55 -3.61 25.17
C PRO A 199 -15.09 -3.27 24.89
N LEU A 200 -14.73 -2.94 23.64
CA LEU A 200 -13.37 -2.54 23.29
C LEU A 200 -13.02 -1.19 23.91
N LYS A 201 -13.96 -0.23 23.87
CA LYS A 201 -13.82 1.06 24.55
C LYS A 201 -13.61 0.85 26.06
N SER A 202 -14.39 -0.02 26.69
CA SER A 202 -14.26 -0.37 28.12
C SER A 202 -12.92 -1.05 28.45
N LEU A 203 -12.43 -1.93 27.58
CA LEU A 203 -11.13 -2.59 27.77
C LEU A 203 -9.96 -1.60 27.71
N ILE A 204 -10.04 -0.65 26.77
CA ILE A 204 -9.07 0.43 26.65
C ILE A 204 -9.13 1.36 27.87
N ASP A 205 -10.31 1.71 28.36
CA ASP A 205 -10.48 2.52 29.58
C ASP A 205 -9.95 1.81 30.82
N PHE A 206 -10.14 0.50 30.92
CA PHE A 206 -9.54 -0.31 31.98
C PHE A 206 -8.01 -0.35 31.85
N GLY A 207 -7.49 -0.50 30.66
CA GLY A 207 -6.04 -0.43 30.40
C GLY A 207 -5.42 0.92 30.81
N LYS A 208 -6.12 2.03 30.51
CA LYS A 208 -5.73 3.39 30.96
C LYS A 208 -5.71 3.51 32.46
N PHE A 209 -6.77 3.05 33.13
CA PHE A 209 -6.84 3.03 34.58
C PHE A 209 -5.65 2.28 35.19
N MET A 210 -5.37 1.07 34.70
CA MET A 210 -4.23 0.27 35.17
C MET A 210 -2.88 0.97 34.95
N TRP A 211 -2.74 1.71 33.82
CA TRP A 211 -1.52 2.47 33.54
C TRP A 211 -1.35 3.66 34.48
N GLN A 212 -2.43 4.39 34.76
CA GLN A 212 -2.43 5.54 35.67
C GLN A 212 -2.11 5.10 37.12
N GLU A 213 -2.69 4.00 37.58
CA GLU A 213 -2.41 3.42 38.89
C GLU A 213 -0.95 2.96 39.01
N LYS A 214 -0.39 2.30 38.00
CA LYS A 214 1.05 1.94 38.01
C LYS A 214 1.99 3.15 38.05
N ALA A 215 1.60 4.28 37.47
CA ALA A 215 2.36 5.52 37.56
C ALA A 215 2.29 6.12 38.96
N SER A 216 1.17 5.94 39.65
CA SER A 216 0.95 6.41 41.07
C SER A 216 1.69 5.54 42.10
N PHE A 217 1.90 4.24 41.81
CA PHE A 217 2.63 3.32 42.73
C PHE A 217 4.17 3.41 42.62
N LYS A 218 4.73 4.29 41.76
CA LYS A 218 6.15 4.49 41.59
C LYS A 218 6.71 5.75 42.27
N MET A 219 5.94 6.33 43.26
CA MET A 219 6.49 7.35 44.17
C MET A 219 6.83 6.76 45.51
#